data_4cb93bc97ef1350d106439d1fce2026b
#
_entry.id   4cb93bc97ef1350d106439d1fce2026b
#
_cell.length_a   1.000
_cell.length_b   1.000
_cell.length_c   1.000
_cell.angle_alpha   90.00
_cell.angle_beta   90.00
_cell.angle_gamma   90.00
#
_symmetry.space_group_name_H-M   'P 1'
#
loop_
_entity.id
_entity.type
_entity.pdbx_description
1 polymer ?
#
loop_
_entity_poly.entity_id
_entity_poly.type
_entity_poly.pdbx_seq_one_letter_code
_entity_poly.pdbx_strand_id
1 'polypeptide(L)'
;NADNSWWDASLNEAFSLGSEKQYFISGDMNLLTDAATHCLAMNKGLCFSCKIEFPYEDVKDGTWTLDNFHTIISEFSVDLNSNRKWDENDRYSVAVNGSDVFAFLSGLDASVIRVENGIPSLSEADILSSGFDSLFEMLFDKDNEDIKAATKLSGGNVLSFFSQGQTLFASA
;
A
#
# COMPACT_ATOMS: atom_id res chain seq x y z
N ASN A 1 1.42 -6.84 -32.59
CA ASN A 1 2.77 -6.32 -32.39
C ASN A 1 2.85 -5.70 -31.01
N ALA A 2 3.61 -6.31 -30.08
CA ALA A 2 3.71 -5.90 -28.68
C ALA A 2 4.53 -4.59 -28.49
N ASP A 3 5.06 -4.02 -29.56
CA ASP A 3 5.88 -2.80 -29.54
C ASP A 3 5.08 -1.50 -29.54
N ASN A 4 3.77 -1.59 -29.57
CA ASN A 4 2.92 -0.41 -29.54
C ASN A 4 2.77 0.13 -28.11
N SER A 5 2.73 1.44 -27.98
CA SER A 5 2.70 2.15 -26.68
C SER A 5 1.49 1.87 -25.79
N TRP A 6 0.42 1.28 -26.35
CA TRP A 6 -0.76 0.88 -25.58
C TRP A 6 -0.63 -0.49 -24.89
N TRP A 7 0.47 -1.22 -25.14
CA TRP A 7 0.81 -2.42 -24.39
C TRP A 7 1.78 -2.10 -23.28
N ASP A 8 1.54 -2.64 -22.08
CA ASP A 8 2.50 -2.55 -20.99
C ASP A 8 3.64 -3.55 -21.23
N ALA A 9 4.75 -3.05 -21.76
CA ALA A 9 5.91 -3.88 -22.09
C ALA A 9 6.54 -4.50 -20.85
N SER A 10 6.60 -3.78 -19.74
CA SER A 10 7.23 -4.25 -18.50
C SER A 10 6.42 -5.36 -17.85
N LEU A 11 5.11 -5.20 -17.78
CA LEU A 11 4.21 -6.21 -17.24
C LEU A 11 4.18 -7.45 -18.12
N ASN A 12 4.14 -7.27 -19.44
CA ASN A 12 4.15 -8.38 -20.39
C ASN A 12 5.47 -9.16 -20.33
N GLU A 13 6.60 -8.49 -20.15
CA GLU A 13 7.90 -9.13 -19.91
C GLU A 13 7.91 -9.93 -18.60
N ALA A 14 7.43 -9.35 -17.52
CA ALA A 14 7.34 -10.02 -16.23
C ALA A 14 6.49 -11.29 -16.30
N PHE A 15 5.36 -11.27 -17.00
CA PHE A 15 4.50 -12.44 -17.19
C PHE A 15 5.06 -13.50 -18.16
N SER A 16 6.07 -13.17 -18.94
CA SER A 16 6.77 -14.17 -19.77
C SER A 16 7.71 -15.06 -18.96
N LEU A 17 8.01 -14.66 -17.71
CA LEU A 17 8.92 -15.36 -16.78
C LEU A 17 10.28 -15.70 -17.42
N GLY A 18 10.80 -14.79 -18.24
CA GLY A 18 12.06 -14.96 -18.96
C GLY A 18 12.00 -15.93 -20.13
N SER A 19 10.81 -16.39 -20.54
CA SER A 19 10.62 -17.23 -21.73
C SER A 19 10.33 -16.35 -22.98
N GLU A 20 10.56 -16.89 -24.16
CA GLU A 20 10.14 -16.23 -25.41
C GLU A 20 8.61 -16.31 -25.65
N LYS A 21 7.89 -17.00 -24.78
CA LYS A 21 6.45 -17.22 -24.91
C LYS A 21 5.68 -16.26 -24.03
N GLN A 22 4.75 -15.56 -24.63
CA GLN A 22 3.85 -14.64 -23.97
C GLN A 22 2.48 -15.30 -23.81
N TYR A 23 2.07 -15.56 -22.57
CA TYR A 23 0.80 -16.21 -22.24
C TYR A 23 -0.28 -15.21 -21.84
N PHE A 24 0.12 -14.04 -21.38
CA PHE A 24 -0.74 -12.95 -20.96
C PHE A 24 -0.29 -11.67 -21.63
N ILE A 25 -1.21 -10.77 -21.82
CA ILE A 25 -0.95 -9.45 -22.36
C ILE A 25 -1.80 -8.44 -21.61
N SER A 26 -1.22 -7.32 -21.22
CA SER A 26 -1.88 -6.22 -20.57
C SER A 26 -1.45 -4.88 -21.16
N GLY A 27 -2.23 -3.85 -20.92
CA GLY A 27 -2.00 -2.49 -21.39
C GLY A 27 -3.27 -1.66 -21.33
N ASP A 28 -3.25 -0.47 -21.90
CA ASP A 28 -4.31 0.55 -21.85
C ASP A 28 -5.68 0.09 -22.39
N MET A 29 -5.72 -1.02 -23.12
CA MET A 29 -6.98 -1.63 -23.56
C MET A 29 -7.69 -2.42 -22.47
N ASN A 30 -7.05 -2.65 -21.34
CA ASN A 30 -7.62 -3.39 -20.22
C ASN A 30 -8.00 -2.43 -19.10
N LEU A 31 -9.26 -2.01 -19.06
CA LEU A 31 -9.78 -1.13 -18.02
C LEU A 31 -9.60 -1.66 -16.60
N LEU A 32 -9.49 -2.99 -16.42
CA LEU A 32 -9.24 -3.56 -15.10
C LEU A 32 -7.81 -3.28 -14.62
N THR A 33 -6.85 -3.11 -15.50
CA THR A 33 -5.48 -2.76 -15.12
C THR A 33 -5.47 -1.38 -14.46
N ASP A 34 -6.14 -0.40 -15.06
CA ASP A 34 -6.24 0.95 -14.50
C ASP A 34 -7.09 0.96 -13.22
N ALA A 35 -8.22 0.24 -13.23
CA ALA A 35 -9.12 0.19 -12.10
C ALA A 35 -8.56 -0.58 -10.89
N ALA A 36 -7.61 -1.48 -11.12
CA ALA A 36 -6.94 -2.26 -10.07
C ALA A 36 -5.56 -1.69 -9.67
N THR A 37 -5.22 -0.50 -10.16
CA THR A 37 -3.98 0.18 -9.73
C THR A 37 -4.08 0.56 -8.26
N HIS A 38 -3.22 -0.05 -7.45
CA HIS A 38 -3.17 0.28 -6.04
C HIS A 38 -2.70 1.72 -5.82
N CYS A 39 -3.41 2.43 -4.99
CA CYS A 39 -3.03 3.79 -4.59
C CYS A 39 -3.21 4.00 -3.08
N LEU A 40 -2.50 4.98 -2.56
CA LEU A 40 -2.66 5.45 -1.20
C LEU A 40 -3.46 6.76 -1.23
N ALA A 41 -4.75 6.66 -0.92
CA ALA A 41 -5.64 7.82 -0.83
C ALA A 41 -5.40 8.58 0.47
N MET A 42 -5.39 9.91 0.41
CA MET A 42 -5.18 10.78 1.57
C MET A 42 -6.42 11.65 1.82
N ASN A 43 -6.89 11.70 3.05
CA ASN A 43 -8.04 12.53 3.44
C ASN A 43 -7.63 14.00 3.62
N LYS A 44 -7.90 14.80 2.59
CA LYS A 44 -7.53 16.22 2.58
C LYS A 44 -8.20 17.04 3.70
N GLY A 45 -9.42 16.66 4.08
CA GLY A 45 -10.14 17.34 5.15
C GLY A 45 -9.46 17.14 6.51
N LEU A 46 -9.02 15.92 6.79
CA LEU A 46 -8.27 15.62 8.01
C LEU A 46 -6.89 16.27 8.00
N CYS A 47 -6.17 16.23 6.87
CA CYS A 47 -4.88 16.90 6.76
C CYS A 47 -4.99 18.39 7.06
N PHE A 48 -5.99 19.06 6.49
CA PHE A 48 -6.22 20.47 6.73
C PHE A 48 -6.55 20.75 8.20
N SER A 49 -7.42 19.94 8.80
CA SER A 49 -7.82 20.09 10.20
C SER A 49 -6.69 19.84 11.19
N CYS A 50 -5.82 18.89 10.88
CA CYS A 50 -4.68 18.52 11.72
C CYS A 50 -3.38 19.26 11.35
N LYS A 51 -3.42 20.16 10.36
CA LYS A 51 -2.25 20.89 9.85
C LYS A 51 -1.13 19.98 9.35
N ILE A 52 -1.51 18.88 8.71
CA ILE A 52 -0.60 17.94 8.08
C ILE A 52 -0.35 18.42 6.65
N GLU A 53 0.90 18.56 6.28
CA GLU A 53 1.28 18.92 4.91
C GLU A 53 1.01 17.74 3.95
N PHE A 54 0.64 18.10 2.72
CA PHE A 54 0.45 17.09 1.68
C PHE A 54 1.80 16.65 1.12
N PRO A 55 2.06 15.35 1.02
CA PRO A 55 3.37 14.84 0.59
C PRO A 55 3.58 14.89 -0.94
N TYR A 56 2.90 15.80 -1.64
CA TYR A 56 2.95 15.84 -3.11
C TYR A 56 4.33 16.20 -3.65
N GLU A 57 5.03 17.10 -3.00
CA GLU A 57 6.38 17.47 -3.44
C GLU A 57 7.37 16.34 -3.13
N ASP A 58 7.25 15.68 -1.97
CA ASP A 58 8.09 14.53 -1.62
C ASP A 58 7.89 13.37 -2.63
N VAL A 59 6.64 13.11 -3.02
CA VAL A 59 6.34 12.08 -4.05
C VAL A 59 6.95 12.47 -5.39
N LYS A 60 6.82 13.73 -5.80
CA LYS A 60 7.33 14.24 -7.06
C LYS A 60 8.85 14.23 -7.13
N ASP A 61 9.49 14.57 -6.02
CA ASP A 61 10.95 14.67 -5.92
C ASP A 61 11.61 13.32 -5.59
N GLY A 62 10.80 12.25 -5.40
CA GLY A 62 11.29 10.91 -5.08
C GLY A 62 11.83 10.78 -3.65
N THR A 63 11.47 11.67 -2.76
CA THR A 63 11.87 11.66 -1.34
C THR A 63 10.79 11.06 -0.43
N TRP A 64 9.65 10.66 -0.98
CA TRP A 64 8.60 9.96 -0.25
C TRP A 64 9.05 8.54 0.13
N THR A 65 9.29 8.32 1.41
CA THR A 65 9.79 7.06 1.96
C THR A 65 8.83 6.47 2.98
N LEU A 66 9.07 5.22 3.36
CA LEU A 66 8.31 4.57 4.44
C LEU A 66 8.47 5.33 5.76
N ASP A 67 9.65 5.88 6.04
CA ASP A 67 9.90 6.67 7.25
C ASP A 67 9.09 7.97 7.24
N ASN A 68 8.97 8.63 6.08
CA ASN A 68 8.13 9.82 5.95
C ASN A 68 6.65 9.49 6.16
N PHE A 69 6.19 8.37 5.58
CA PHE A 69 4.85 7.88 5.81
C PHE A 69 4.61 7.55 7.29
N HIS A 70 5.53 6.82 7.92
CA HIS A 70 5.48 6.50 9.35
C HIS A 70 5.36 7.78 10.20
N THR A 71 6.19 8.78 9.92
CA THR A 71 6.18 10.06 10.66
C THR A 71 4.82 10.76 10.58
N ILE A 72 4.18 10.75 9.40
CA ILE A 72 2.88 11.40 9.22
C ILE A 72 1.76 10.63 9.94
N ILE A 73 1.80 9.31 9.94
CA ILE A 73 0.75 8.50 10.54
C ILE A 73 0.92 8.26 12.04
N SER A 74 2.12 8.51 12.57
CA SER A 74 2.38 8.41 14.00
C SER A 74 1.52 9.41 14.79
N GLU A 75 1.04 8.99 15.95
CA GLU A 75 0.22 9.81 16.85
C GLU A 75 -1.12 10.29 16.26
N PHE A 76 -1.49 9.83 15.05
CA PHE A 76 -2.76 10.23 14.44
C PHE A 76 -3.95 9.43 14.97
N SER A 77 -3.72 8.21 15.41
CA SER A 77 -4.77 7.34 15.96
C SER A 77 -5.25 7.85 17.32
N VAL A 78 -6.56 7.89 17.53
CA VAL A 78 -7.15 8.39 18.77
C VAL A 78 -8.38 7.56 19.16
N ASP A 79 -8.39 7.03 20.38
CA ASP A 79 -9.59 6.48 21.03
C ASP A 79 -10.51 7.65 21.41
N LEU A 80 -11.47 7.94 20.54
CA LEU A 80 -12.33 9.14 20.67
C LEU A 80 -13.35 9.03 21.79
N ASN A 81 -13.78 7.81 22.12
CA ASN A 81 -14.77 7.58 23.18
C ASN A 81 -14.13 7.23 24.53
N SER A 82 -12.81 7.10 24.58
CA SER A 82 -12.00 6.80 25.77
C SER A 82 -12.41 5.49 26.47
N ASN A 83 -12.90 4.51 25.71
CA ASN A 83 -13.31 3.23 26.24
C ASN A 83 -12.16 2.20 26.34
N ARG A 84 -10.96 2.56 25.86
CA ARG A 84 -9.76 1.73 25.78
C ARG A 84 -9.91 0.50 24.89
N LYS A 85 -10.81 0.57 23.94
CA LYS A 85 -11.01 -0.44 22.90
C LYS A 85 -11.03 0.25 21.57
N TRP A 86 -10.34 -0.33 20.61
CA TRP A 86 -10.35 0.17 19.26
C TRP A 86 -11.54 -0.40 18.50
N ASP A 87 -12.48 0.47 18.13
CA ASP A 87 -13.72 0.10 17.46
C ASP A 87 -14.13 1.11 16.36
N GLU A 88 -15.32 0.96 15.83
CA GLU A 88 -15.86 1.80 14.75
C GLU A 88 -16.08 3.27 15.11
N ASN A 89 -15.95 3.64 16.38
CA ASN A 89 -16.13 5.01 16.84
C ASN A 89 -14.80 5.76 16.99
N ASP A 90 -13.68 5.13 16.63
CA ASP A 90 -12.34 5.68 16.84
C ASP A 90 -11.74 6.22 15.55
N ARG A 91 -10.63 6.92 15.69
CA ARG A 91 -9.86 7.45 14.59
C ARG A 91 -8.58 6.66 14.42
N TYR A 92 -8.33 6.23 13.19
CA TYR A 92 -7.19 5.40 12.82
C TYR A 92 -6.25 6.15 11.87
N SER A 93 -4.98 5.82 11.88
CA SER A 93 -4.00 6.42 10.97
C SER A 93 -4.24 6.02 9.53
N VAL A 94 -4.48 4.75 9.28
CA VAL A 94 -4.61 4.20 7.93
C VAL A 94 -5.64 3.08 7.88
N ALA A 95 -6.36 2.98 6.77
CA ALA A 95 -7.24 1.85 6.46
C ALA A 95 -6.55 0.96 5.41
N VAL A 96 -6.28 -0.29 5.76
CA VAL A 96 -5.61 -1.27 4.89
C VAL A 96 -6.26 -2.64 4.97
N ASN A 97 -6.30 -3.35 3.84
CA ASN A 97 -6.64 -4.77 3.83
C ASN A 97 -5.37 -5.63 3.91
N GLY A 98 -5.50 -6.87 4.34
CA GLY A 98 -4.34 -7.77 4.42
C GLY A 98 -3.66 -8.02 3.07
N SER A 99 -4.39 -7.91 1.95
CA SER A 99 -3.82 -8.03 0.60
C SER A 99 -2.96 -6.84 0.19
N ASP A 100 -3.19 -5.66 0.78
CA ASP A 100 -2.52 -4.43 0.40
C ASP A 100 -1.03 -4.44 0.79
N VAL A 101 -0.65 -5.36 1.68
CA VAL A 101 0.76 -5.59 2.05
C VAL A 101 1.64 -5.87 0.82
N PHE A 102 1.10 -6.54 -0.20
CA PHE A 102 1.86 -6.80 -1.42
C PHE A 102 2.13 -5.53 -2.23
N ALA A 103 1.21 -4.58 -2.23
CA ALA A 103 1.43 -3.28 -2.87
C ALA A 103 2.52 -2.46 -2.15
N PHE A 104 2.49 -2.45 -0.81
CA PHE A 104 3.55 -1.82 -0.02
C PHE A 104 4.91 -2.49 -0.24
N LEU A 105 4.97 -3.83 -0.23
CA LEU A 105 6.22 -4.55 -0.51
C LEU A 105 6.78 -4.22 -1.90
N SER A 106 5.92 -4.12 -2.91
CA SER A 106 6.34 -3.69 -4.25
C SER A 106 6.93 -2.28 -4.24
N GLY A 107 6.34 -1.36 -3.47
CA GLY A 107 6.87 -0.01 -3.29
C GLY A 107 8.23 0.04 -2.56
N LEU A 108 8.55 -0.98 -1.79
CA LEU A 108 9.84 -1.16 -1.10
C LEU A 108 10.87 -1.96 -1.93
N ASP A 109 10.58 -2.23 -3.21
CA ASP A 109 11.40 -3.10 -4.09
C ASP A 109 11.59 -4.53 -3.53
N ALA A 110 10.68 -4.96 -2.68
CA ALA A 110 10.66 -6.31 -2.09
C ALA A 110 9.84 -7.26 -2.99
N SER A 111 10.43 -7.65 -4.11
CA SER A 111 9.80 -8.57 -5.05
C SER A 111 9.83 -10.01 -4.52
N VAL A 112 8.70 -10.71 -4.58
CA VAL A 112 8.59 -12.13 -4.18
C VAL A 112 9.27 -13.06 -5.19
N ILE A 113 9.24 -12.68 -6.47
CA ILE A 113 9.86 -13.46 -7.55
C ILE A 113 10.92 -12.61 -8.24
N ARG A 114 12.08 -13.19 -8.42
CA ARG A 114 13.17 -12.63 -9.23
C ARG A 114 13.41 -13.51 -10.43
N VAL A 115 13.79 -12.88 -11.55
CA VAL A 115 14.19 -13.60 -12.76
C VAL A 115 15.66 -13.34 -13.02
N GLU A 116 16.49 -14.36 -12.86
CA GLU A 116 17.94 -14.29 -13.15
C GLU A 116 18.26 -15.21 -14.31
N ASN A 117 18.86 -14.65 -15.37
CA ASN A 117 19.21 -15.39 -16.57
C ASN A 117 18.02 -16.15 -17.21
N GLY A 118 16.81 -15.59 -17.13
CA GLY A 118 15.59 -16.20 -17.65
C GLY A 118 15.01 -17.31 -16.76
N ILE A 119 15.54 -17.51 -15.55
CA ILE A 119 15.05 -18.53 -14.60
C ILE A 119 14.36 -17.81 -13.44
N PRO A 120 13.03 -17.99 -13.28
CA PRO A 120 12.34 -17.45 -12.12
C PRO A 120 12.72 -18.20 -10.84
N SER A 121 12.97 -17.47 -9.78
CA SER A 121 13.24 -17.98 -8.44
C SER A 121 12.50 -17.15 -7.39
N LEU A 122 12.30 -17.72 -6.22
CA LEU A 122 11.85 -16.93 -5.08
C LEU A 122 12.97 -16.02 -4.62
N SER A 123 12.63 -14.82 -4.23
CA SER A 123 13.59 -13.90 -3.60
C SER A 123 14.13 -14.49 -2.30
N GLU A 124 15.34 -14.09 -1.95
CA GLU A 124 15.94 -14.51 -0.68
C GLU A 124 15.08 -14.04 0.49
N ALA A 125 14.97 -14.89 1.50
CA ALA A 125 14.10 -14.64 2.66
C ALA A 125 14.44 -13.32 3.38
N ASP A 126 15.72 -12.95 3.41
CA ASP A 126 16.20 -11.75 4.11
C ASP A 126 15.69 -10.45 3.48
N ILE A 127 15.51 -10.43 2.16
CA ILE A 127 15.00 -9.25 1.43
C ILE A 127 13.51 -9.07 1.68
N LEU A 128 12.78 -10.18 1.71
CA LEU A 128 11.34 -10.16 2.00
C LEU A 128 11.07 -9.89 3.46
N SER A 129 11.86 -10.48 4.38
CA SER A 129 11.62 -10.37 5.82
C SER A 129 11.81 -8.94 6.31
N SER A 130 12.85 -8.24 5.89
CA SER A 130 13.13 -6.88 6.37
C SER A 130 12.01 -5.90 5.99
N GLY A 131 11.51 -5.95 4.76
CA GLY A 131 10.38 -5.13 4.31
C GLY A 131 9.08 -5.53 4.99
N PHE A 132 8.85 -6.83 5.12
CA PHE A 132 7.65 -7.36 5.76
C PHE A 132 7.61 -7.04 7.25
N ASP A 133 8.72 -7.23 7.97
CA ASP A 133 8.81 -6.96 9.41
C ASP A 133 8.53 -5.49 9.70
N SER A 134 9.12 -4.57 8.92
CA SER A 134 8.88 -3.13 9.07
C SER A 134 7.41 -2.75 8.82
N LEU A 135 6.79 -3.31 7.77
CA LEU A 135 5.38 -3.07 7.48
C LEU A 135 4.46 -3.71 8.51
N PHE A 136 4.80 -4.91 8.98
CA PHE A 136 4.02 -5.61 9.99
C PHE A 136 4.01 -4.85 11.30
N GLU A 137 5.19 -4.44 11.78
CA GLU A 137 5.33 -3.65 13.00
C GLU A 137 4.57 -2.32 12.90
N MET A 138 4.65 -1.67 11.75
CA MET A 138 3.97 -0.39 11.53
C MET A 138 2.44 -0.53 11.41
N LEU A 139 1.95 -1.50 10.64
CA LEU A 139 0.54 -1.54 10.22
C LEU A 139 -0.30 -2.59 10.95
N PHE A 140 0.31 -3.65 11.45
CA PHE A 140 -0.43 -4.81 11.95
C PHE A 140 -0.10 -5.19 13.39
N ASP A 141 0.96 -4.62 13.98
CA ASP A 141 1.27 -4.86 15.38
C ASP A 141 0.21 -4.20 16.28
N LYS A 142 -0.49 -5.02 17.03
CA LYS A 142 -1.55 -4.58 17.94
C LYS A 142 -1.02 -3.85 19.17
N ASP A 143 0.24 -4.10 19.49
CA ASP A 143 0.91 -3.51 20.64
C ASP A 143 1.56 -2.16 20.31
N ASN A 144 1.59 -1.80 19.02
CA ASN A 144 2.01 -0.47 18.59
C ASN A 144 1.02 0.57 19.14
N GLU A 145 1.48 1.43 20.04
CA GLU A 145 0.65 2.47 20.68
C GLU A 145 0.50 3.73 19.80
N ASP A 146 1.46 3.98 18.93
CA ASP A 146 1.54 5.20 18.14
C ASP A 146 0.69 5.14 16.87
N ILE A 147 0.60 3.96 16.27
CA ILE A 147 -0.11 3.75 15.01
C ILE A 147 -1.17 2.66 15.19
N LYS A 148 -2.41 3.01 14.93
CA LYS A 148 -3.49 2.03 14.82
C LYS A 148 -4.03 2.03 13.41
N ALA A 149 -3.80 0.94 12.71
CA ALA A 149 -4.38 0.72 11.40
C ALA A 149 -5.75 0.05 11.51
N ALA A 150 -6.71 0.55 10.75
CA ALA A 150 -8.00 -0.11 10.56
C ALA A 150 -7.84 -1.28 9.60
N THR A 151 -7.34 -2.41 10.12
CA THR A 151 -6.97 -3.56 9.28
C THR A 151 -8.09 -4.55 9.04
N LYS A 152 -9.01 -4.67 9.92
CA LYS A 152 -10.16 -5.59 9.77
C LYS A 152 -11.11 -5.41 10.94
N LEU A 153 -11.88 -4.39 10.94
CA LEU A 153 -12.95 -4.31 11.91
C LEU A 153 -14.13 -5.13 11.39
N SER A 154 -14.27 -6.33 11.94
CA SER A 154 -15.46 -7.18 11.89
C SER A 154 -16.32 -7.11 10.61
N GLY A 155 -15.77 -7.57 9.48
CA GLY A 155 -16.54 -7.80 8.27
C GLY A 155 -16.94 -6.55 7.46
N GLY A 156 -16.52 -5.36 7.88
CA GLY A 156 -16.74 -4.12 7.18
C GLY A 156 -15.72 -3.85 6.06
N ASN A 157 -16.10 -3.05 5.10
CA ASN A 157 -15.19 -2.49 4.11
C ASN A 157 -14.31 -1.45 4.80
N VAL A 158 -12.99 -1.66 4.88
CA VAL A 158 -12.06 -0.71 5.52
C VAL A 158 -12.12 0.69 4.89
N LEU A 159 -12.47 0.79 3.61
CA LEU A 159 -12.70 2.08 2.94
C LEU A 159 -13.88 2.87 3.53
N SER A 160 -14.80 2.22 4.25
CA SER A 160 -15.88 2.94 4.95
C SER A 160 -15.34 3.89 6.01
N PHE A 161 -14.28 3.53 6.71
CA PHE A 161 -13.61 4.40 7.68
C PHE A 161 -13.04 5.65 7.02
N PHE A 162 -12.44 5.47 5.85
CA PHE A 162 -11.93 6.60 5.08
C PHE A 162 -13.04 7.53 4.60
N SER A 163 -14.12 6.98 4.05
CA SER A 163 -15.26 7.76 3.58
C SER A 163 -16.02 8.49 4.70
N GLN A 164 -15.97 7.96 5.91
CA GLN A 164 -16.54 8.58 7.12
C GLN A 164 -15.59 9.58 7.79
N GLY A 165 -14.39 9.76 7.25
CA GLY A 165 -13.41 10.69 7.81
C GLY A 165 -12.73 10.18 9.08
N GLN A 166 -12.66 8.88 9.28
CA GLN A 166 -12.05 8.26 10.45
C GLN A 166 -10.60 7.83 10.21
N THR A 167 -10.11 7.88 8.98
CA THR A 167 -8.71 7.56 8.67
C THR A 167 -8.05 8.66 7.84
N LEU A 168 -6.77 8.88 8.09
CA LEU A 168 -5.96 9.84 7.34
C LEU A 168 -5.63 9.30 5.95
N PHE A 169 -5.23 8.04 5.88
CA PHE A 169 -4.93 7.34 4.63
C PHE A 169 -5.82 6.10 4.46
N ALA A 170 -5.98 5.69 3.22
CA ALA A 170 -6.55 4.39 2.87
C ALA A 170 -5.83 3.82 1.65
N SER A 171 -5.54 2.51 1.70
CA SER A 171 -5.11 1.75 0.52
C SER A 171 -6.35 1.35 -0.28
N ALA A 172 -6.34 1.60 -1.58
CA ALA A 172 -7.44 1.36 -2.50
C ALA A 172 -6.96 0.74 -3.81
#